data_531ddef17a41eacb2c4a193b7253ff65
#
_entry.id   531ddef17a41eacb2c4a193b7253ff65
#
_cell.length_a   1.000
_cell.length_b   1.000
_cell.length_c   1.000
_cell.angle_alpha   90.00
_cell.angle_beta   90.00
_cell.angle_gamma   90.00
#
_symmetry.space_group_name_H-M   'P 1'
#
loop_
_entity.id
_entity.type
_entity.pdbx_description
1 polymer ?
#
loop_
_entity_poly.entity_id
_entity_poly.type
_entity_poly.pdbx_seq_one_letter_code
_entity_poly.pdbx_strand_id
1 'polypeptide(L)'
;MADGYIRQLSLIFQGALPHCSFSFYSPAYKYRGFHLDCVRHFIHKEELKRIIDAMSLVGYNYFHWHLTDDQGWRFSVPGYDKVREISSKRYIYDNNDQNHIHQGLYEREDLEEIRDFCEERGITIIPEIEMPGHAEALLAAYPEFGCTGNKIDVQNNWGVFENVMNPSS
;
A
#
# COMPACT_ATOMS: atom_id res chain seq x y z
N MET A 1 -1.43 19.80 -17.18
CA MET A 1 -0.43 20.86 -17.38
C MET A 1 0.49 21.04 -16.15
N ALA A 2 -0.01 20.91 -14.94
CA ALA A 2 0.81 21.05 -13.72
C ALA A 2 1.92 19.99 -13.58
N ASP A 3 1.66 18.74 -13.92
CA ASP A 3 2.59 17.60 -13.72
C ASP A 3 3.91 17.74 -14.48
N GLY A 4 3.87 18.25 -15.71
CA GLY A 4 5.10 18.45 -16.51
C GLY A 4 5.97 19.58 -15.96
N TYR A 5 5.33 20.62 -15.39
CA TYR A 5 6.02 21.76 -14.80
C TYR A 5 6.71 21.40 -13.48
N ILE A 6 6.03 20.66 -12.61
CA ILE A 6 6.57 20.19 -11.33
C ILE A 6 7.78 19.29 -11.56
N ARG A 7 7.71 18.36 -12.52
CA ARG A 7 8.83 17.49 -12.87
C ARG A 7 10.06 18.28 -13.34
N GLN A 8 9.88 19.27 -14.22
CA GLN A 8 10.98 20.09 -14.71
C GLN A 8 11.61 20.92 -13.59
N LEU A 9 10.80 21.54 -12.73
CA LEU A 9 11.29 22.25 -11.55
C LEU A 9 12.09 21.33 -10.62
N SER A 10 11.59 20.13 -10.36
CA SER A 10 12.28 19.14 -9.51
C SER A 10 13.67 18.78 -10.07
N LEU A 11 13.79 18.55 -11.37
CA LEU A 11 15.08 18.28 -12.03
C LEU A 11 16.03 19.49 -11.98
N ILE A 12 15.52 20.71 -12.09
CA ILE A 12 16.29 21.95 -11.96
C ILE A 12 16.84 22.09 -10.54
N PHE A 13 15.98 21.95 -9.52
CA PHE A 13 16.38 22.06 -8.12
C PHE A 13 17.37 20.98 -7.69
N GLN A 14 17.36 19.81 -8.33
CA GLN A 14 18.35 18.76 -8.10
C GLN A 14 19.66 18.96 -8.87
N GLY A 15 19.79 20.06 -9.64
CA GLY A 15 20.99 20.34 -10.42
C GLY A 15 21.20 19.43 -11.64
N ALA A 16 20.18 18.61 -11.99
CA ALA A 16 20.26 17.66 -13.10
C ALA A 16 20.14 18.34 -14.49
N LEU A 17 19.65 19.58 -14.54
CA LEU A 17 19.48 20.36 -15.78
C LEU A 17 20.08 21.77 -15.64
N PRO A 18 21.35 21.96 -15.92
CA PRO A 18 22.02 23.27 -15.76
C PRO A 18 21.61 24.32 -16.81
N HIS A 19 21.02 23.91 -17.94
CA HIS A 19 20.55 24.80 -19.00
C HIS A 19 19.12 24.44 -19.39
N CYS A 20 18.16 25.22 -18.91
CA CYS A 20 16.75 24.94 -19.13
C CYS A 20 16.20 25.54 -20.41
N SER A 21 15.81 24.71 -21.36
CA SER A 21 14.74 25.02 -22.29
C SER A 21 13.44 24.51 -21.71
N PHE A 22 12.45 25.37 -21.46
CA PHE A 22 11.12 24.97 -21.06
C PHE A 22 10.42 24.30 -22.26
N SER A 23 10.22 22.99 -22.21
CA SER A 23 9.34 22.29 -23.12
C SER A 23 8.05 21.93 -22.41
N PHE A 24 6.91 22.32 -22.98
CA PHE A 24 5.62 21.86 -22.48
C PHE A 24 5.46 20.37 -22.84
N TYR A 25 5.56 19.52 -21.83
CA TYR A 25 5.30 18.10 -22.00
C TYR A 25 3.82 17.83 -21.77
N SER A 26 3.14 17.31 -22.76
CA SER A 26 1.79 16.74 -22.61
C SER A 26 1.92 15.21 -22.56
N PRO A 27 1.58 14.57 -21.45
CA PRO A 27 1.68 13.12 -21.36
C PRO A 27 0.68 12.45 -22.32
N ALA A 28 1.12 11.36 -23.00
CA ALA A 28 0.30 10.61 -23.91
C ALA A 28 -0.92 9.94 -23.21
N TYR A 29 -0.75 9.59 -21.93
CA TYR A 29 -1.78 8.95 -21.11
C TYR A 29 -2.16 9.82 -19.93
N LYS A 30 -3.46 9.93 -19.67
CA LYS A 30 -3.99 10.65 -18.50
C LYS A 30 -3.71 9.92 -17.19
N TYR A 31 -3.85 8.59 -17.19
CA TYR A 31 -3.56 7.72 -16.06
C TYR A 31 -2.15 7.14 -16.21
N ARG A 32 -1.30 7.40 -15.22
CA ARG A 32 0.06 6.88 -15.14
C ARG A 32 0.27 6.40 -13.72
N GLY A 33 -0.19 5.19 -13.44
CA GLY A 33 -0.22 4.62 -12.10
C GLY A 33 0.97 3.73 -11.81
N PHE A 34 1.34 3.68 -10.54
CA PHE A 34 2.26 2.70 -9.98
C PHE A 34 1.54 1.95 -8.85
N HIS A 35 1.51 0.63 -8.94
CA HIS A 35 0.94 -0.25 -7.93
C HIS A 35 2.04 -0.75 -7.00
N LEU A 36 1.80 -0.73 -5.69
CA LEU A 36 2.73 -1.23 -4.68
C LEU A 36 2.01 -2.12 -3.68
N ASP A 37 2.44 -3.37 -3.61
CA ASP A 37 1.95 -4.34 -2.64
C ASP A 37 2.71 -4.18 -1.32
N CYS A 38 2.06 -3.54 -0.35
CA CYS A 38 2.57 -3.38 1.00
C CYS A 38 2.07 -4.48 1.95
N VAL A 39 1.26 -5.42 1.44
CA VAL A 39 0.69 -6.50 2.24
C VAL A 39 1.64 -7.67 2.35
N ARG A 40 2.08 -8.21 1.20
CA ARG A 40 2.99 -9.37 1.20
C ARG A 40 4.36 -8.98 1.74
N HIS A 41 4.73 -7.70 1.59
CA HIS A 41 5.88 -7.13 2.25
C HIS A 41 5.56 -5.72 2.77
N PHE A 42 5.65 -5.51 4.10
CA PHE A 42 5.41 -4.19 4.67
C PHE A 42 6.56 -3.23 4.33
N ILE A 43 6.22 -2.08 3.78
CA ILE A 43 7.18 -1.04 3.42
C ILE A 43 6.98 0.15 4.36
N HIS A 44 8.03 0.54 5.06
CA HIS A 44 7.97 1.66 5.99
C HIS A 44 7.71 2.99 5.27
N LYS A 45 7.01 3.92 5.94
CA LYS A 45 6.58 5.20 5.34
C LYS A 45 7.73 6.03 4.74
N GLU A 46 8.91 5.97 5.34
CA GLU A 46 10.08 6.70 4.80
C GLU A 46 10.55 6.14 3.46
N GLU A 47 10.36 4.85 3.25
CA GLU A 47 10.66 4.19 2.00
C GLU A 47 9.56 4.43 0.96
N LEU A 48 8.29 4.47 1.39
CA LEU A 48 7.18 4.92 0.54
C LEU A 48 7.42 6.32 0.01
N LYS A 49 7.85 7.26 0.84
CA LYS A 49 8.15 8.63 0.41
C LYS A 49 9.23 8.68 -0.67
N ARG A 50 10.28 7.86 -0.56
CA ARG A 50 11.32 7.76 -1.60
C ARG A 50 10.76 7.23 -2.93
N ILE A 51 9.86 6.24 -2.86
CA ILE A 51 9.17 5.70 -4.04
C ILE A 51 8.28 6.77 -4.66
N ILE A 52 7.50 7.49 -3.85
CA ILE A 52 6.60 8.57 -4.29
C ILE A 52 7.41 9.73 -4.92
N ASP A 53 8.56 10.09 -4.34
CA ASP A 53 9.48 11.05 -4.96
C ASP A 53 9.94 10.58 -6.34
N ALA A 54 10.37 9.33 -6.46
CA ALA A 54 10.78 8.75 -7.75
C ALA A 54 9.61 8.73 -8.75
N MET A 55 8.39 8.37 -8.31
CA MET A 55 7.18 8.43 -9.13
C MET A 55 6.94 9.85 -9.68
N SER A 56 7.03 10.85 -8.81
CA SER A 56 6.86 12.26 -9.20
C SER A 56 7.89 12.68 -10.26
N LEU A 57 9.15 12.31 -10.07
CA LEU A 57 10.25 12.63 -11.01
C LEU A 57 10.02 12.06 -12.42
N VAL A 58 9.46 10.86 -12.52
CA VAL A 58 9.19 10.22 -13.82
C VAL A 58 7.77 10.48 -14.35
N GLY A 59 6.96 11.28 -13.64
CA GLY A 59 5.68 11.77 -14.10
C GLY A 59 4.50 10.83 -13.87
N TYR A 60 4.58 9.92 -12.93
CA TYR A 60 3.41 9.20 -12.43
C TYR A 60 2.47 10.16 -11.69
N ASN A 61 1.16 9.90 -11.78
CA ASN A 61 0.13 10.72 -11.12
C ASN A 61 -0.89 9.91 -10.33
N TYR A 62 -0.75 8.58 -10.26
CA TYR A 62 -1.56 7.71 -9.42
C TYR A 62 -0.67 6.73 -8.66
N PHE A 63 -0.90 6.63 -7.35
CA PHE A 63 -0.31 5.64 -6.47
C PHE A 63 -1.39 4.63 -6.04
N HIS A 64 -1.36 3.43 -6.60
CA HIS A 64 -2.24 2.35 -6.25
C HIS A 64 -1.62 1.59 -5.07
N TRP A 65 -2.17 1.81 -3.89
CA TRP A 65 -1.62 1.35 -2.62
C TRP A 65 -2.39 0.16 -2.10
N HIS A 66 -1.81 -1.04 -2.22
CA HIS A 66 -2.42 -2.30 -1.78
C HIS A 66 -2.19 -2.49 -0.29
N LEU A 67 -3.27 -2.41 0.50
CA LEU A 67 -3.23 -2.30 1.96
C LEU A 67 -3.79 -3.51 2.69
N THR A 68 -4.56 -4.38 2.03
CA THR A 68 -5.14 -5.58 2.65
C THR A 68 -5.14 -6.76 1.72
N ASP A 69 -4.87 -7.95 2.24
CA ASP A 69 -4.94 -9.23 1.53
C ASP A 69 -4.93 -10.39 2.54
N ASP A 70 -4.84 -11.63 2.08
CA ASP A 70 -4.80 -12.84 2.91
C ASP A 70 -3.60 -12.88 3.86
N GLN A 71 -2.47 -12.24 3.48
CA GLN A 71 -1.22 -12.24 4.22
C GLN A 71 -1.05 -11.06 5.18
N GLY A 72 -2.02 -10.14 5.21
CA GLY A 72 -1.93 -9.01 6.12
C GLY A 72 -2.98 -7.92 5.92
N TRP A 73 -3.12 -7.12 6.96
CA TRP A 73 -3.89 -5.87 6.96
C TRP A 73 -2.99 -4.75 7.46
N ARG A 74 -2.84 -3.66 6.70
CA ARG A 74 -1.75 -2.70 6.88
C ARG A 74 -2.14 -1.33 7.42
N PHE A 75 -3.38 -1.15 7.87
CA PHE A 75 -3.77 0.12 8.49
C PHE A 75 -4.66 -0.08 9.73
N SER A 76 -4.58 0.86 10.67
CA SER A 76 -5.38 0.83 11.89
C SER A 76 -6.84 1.21 11.60
N VAL A 77 -7.77 0.49 12.24
CA VAL A 77 -9.20 0.74 12.15
C VAL A 77 -9.74 1.00 13.55
N PRO A 78 -10.31 2.18 13.83
CA PRO A 78 -10.88 2.49 15.14
C PRO A 78 -11.97 1.47 15.54
N GLY A 79 -11.87 0.94 16.74
CA GLY A 79 -12.80 -0.07 17.26
C GLY A 79 -12.52 -1.52 16.82
N TYR A 80 -11.45 -1.74 16.03
CA TYR A 80 -11.05 -3.05 15.54
C TYR A 80 -9.59 -3.39 15.92
N ASP A 81 -9.31 -3.38 17.22
CA ASP A 81 -7.94 -3.52 17.75
C ASP A 81 -7.25 -4.85 17.37
N LYS A 82 -8.02 -5.93 17.17
CA LYS A 82 -7.48 -7.22 16.74
C LYS A 82 -6.83 -7.16 15.34
N VAL A 83 -7.18 -6.19 14.50
CA VAL A 83 -6.48 -5.96 13.24
C VAL A 83 -4.99 -5.68 13.51
N ARG A 84 -4.70 -4.83 14.48
CA ARG A 84 -3.33 -4.54 14.91
C ARG A 84 -2.64 -5.74 15.53
N GLU A 85 -3.36 -6.47 16.39
CA GLU A 85 -2.79 -7.56 17.18
C GLU A 85 -2.55 -8.82 16.37
N ILE A 86 -3.41 -9.11 15.39
CA ILE A 86 -3.45 -10.36 14.64
C ILE A 86 -3.17 -10.10 13.15
N SER A 87 -4.03 -9.31 12.48
CA SER A 87 -4.02 -9.19 11.02
C SER A 87 -2.78 -8.49 10.47
N SER A 88 -2.09 -7.66 11.27
CA SER A 88 -0.86 -6.97 10.87
C SER A 88 0.38 -7.86 10.87
N LYS A 89 0.28 -9.11 11.30
CA LYS A 89 1.40 -10.02 11.57
C LYS A 89 1.19 -11.35 10.86
N ARG A 90 2.29 -11.93 10.39
CA ARG A 90 2.35 -13.32 9.93
C ARG A 90 3.70 -13.94 10.26
N TYR A 91 3.73 -15.26 10.36
CA TYR A 91 4.98 -15.99 10.51
C TYR A 91 5.56 -16.30 9.13
N ILE A 92 6.83 -16.00 8.94
CA ILE A 92 7.57 -16.43 7.74
C ILE A 92 8.49 -17.55 8.17
N TYR A 93 8.34 -18.69 7.50
CA TYR A 93 9.25 -19.83 7.68
C TYR A 93 10.39 -19.68 6.66
N ASP A 94 11.63 -19.54 7.15
CA ASP A 94 12.79 -19.63 6.28
C ASP A 94 13.35 -21.06 6.25
N ASN A 95 14.23 -21.31 5.28
CA ASN A 95 14.85 -22.63 5.10
C ASN A 95 15.81 -23.04 6.25
N ASN A 96 16.01 -22.16 7.24
CA ASN A 96 16.89 -22.37 8.38
C ASN A 96 16.12 -22.67 9.68
N ASP A 97 14.83 -23.00 9.59
CA ASP A 97 13.94 -23.30 10.74
C ASP A 97 13.79 -22.13 11.74
N GLN A 98 14.11 -20.90 11.34
CA GLN A 98 13.87 -19.72 12.15
C GLN A 98 12.55 -19.07 11.75
N ASN A 99 11.60 -19.08 12.68
CA ASN A 99 10.34 -18.37 12.52
C ASN A 99 10.58 -16.86 12.66
N HIS A 100 10.43 -16.12 11.59
CA HIS A 100 10.44 -14.67 11.62
C HIS A 100 9.00 -14.14 11.63
N ILE A 101 8.75 -13.14 12.48
CA ILE A 101 7.50 -12.41 12.44
C ILE A 101 7.67 -11.27 11.44
N HIS A 102 6.92 -11.33 10.35
CA HIS A 102 6.75 -10.20 9.46
C HIS A 102 5.54 -9.40 9.93
N GLN A 103 5.73 -8.13 10.29
CA GLN A 103 4.69 -7.28 10.83
C GLN A 103 4.83 -5.85 10.36
N GLY A 104 3.72 -5.14 10.29
CA GLY A 104 3.69 -3.72 10.01
C GLY A 104 2.27 -3.20 9.87
N LEU A 105 2.08 -1.96 10.28
CA LEU A 105 0.80 -1.27 10.25
C LEU A 105 1.08 0.23 10.09
N TYR A 106 0.31 0.88 9.23
CA TYR A 106 0.25 2.33 9.15
C TYR A 106 -0.80 2.85 10.12
N GLU A 107 -0.39 3.75 10.99
CA GLU A 107 -1.33 4.47 11.83
C GLU A 107 -2.07 5.53 11.02
N ARG A 108 -3.12 6.08 11.59
CA ARG A 108 -3.88 7.14 10.95
C ARG A 108 -2.99 8.31 10.51
N GLU A 109 -2.09 8.71 11.39
CA GLU A 109 -1.13 9.79 11.15
C GLU A 109 -0.17 9.47 9.99
N ASP A 110 0.24 8.20 9.85
CA ASP A 110 1.07 7.76 8.73
C ASP A 110 0.32 7.83 7.39
N LEU A 111 -0.96 7.43 7.39
CA LEU A 111 -1.81 7.51 6.21
C LEU A 111 -2.04 8.96 5.79
N GLU A 112 -2.31 9.85 6.75
CA GLU A 112 -2.50 11.27 6.52
C GLU A 112 -1.20 11.92 5.99
N GLU A 113 -0.06 11.59 6.56
CA GLU A 113 1.25 12.05 6.11
C GLU A 113 1.59 11.62 4.68
N ILE A 114 1.33 10.37 4.32
CA ILE A 114 1.55 9.86 2.97
C ILE A 114 0.57 10.49 1.97
N ARG A 115 -0.70 10.70 2.36
CA ARG A 115 -1.69 11.42 1.55
C ARG A 115 -1.19 12.82 1.20
N ASP A 116 -0.81 13.59 2.21
CA ASP A 116 -0.37 14.98 2.03
C ASP A 116 0.93 15.03 1.18
N PHE A 117 1.84 14.09 1.42
CA PHE A 117 3.07 13.96 0.65
C PHE A 117 2.82 13.64 -0.84
N CYS A 118 1.80 12.83 -1.15
CA CYS A 118 1.36 12.56 -2.52
C CYS A 118 0.70 13.78 -3.15
N GLU A 119 -0.19 14.47 -2.40
CA GLU A 119 -0.91 15.64 -2.89
C GLU A 119 0.03 16.77 -3.29
N GLU A 120 1.05 17.06 -2.48
CA GLU A 120 2.10 18.04 -2.81
C GLU A 120 2.83 17.75 -4.13
N ARG A 121 2.83 16.48 -4.57
CA ARG A 121 3.48 16.01 -5.80
C ARG A 121 2.53 15.80 -6.96
N GLY A 122 1.24 16.15 -6.79
CA GLY A 122 0.21 15.93 -7.80
C GLY A 122 -0.08 14.44 -8.05
N ILE A 123 0.13 13.58 -7.05
CA ILE A 123 -0.13 12.15 -7.11
C ILE A 123 -1.41 11.85 -6.32
N THR A 124 -2.36 11.19 -6.99
CA THR A 124 -3.60 10.73 -6.36
C THR A 124 -3.42 9.30 -5.84
N ILE A 125 -3.76 9.07 -4.58
CA ILE A 125 -3.76 7.72 -3.99
C ILE A 125 -5.05 6.99 -4.37
N ILE A 126 -4.90 5.73 -4.79
CA ILE A 126 -5.98 4.76 -4.93
C ILE A 126 -5.71 3.67 -3.90
N PRO A 127 -6.38 3.68 -2.73
CA PRO A 127 -6.23 2.61 -1.77
C PRO A 127 -6.95 1.36 -2.26
N GLU A 128 -6.28 0.21 -2.17
CA GLU A 128 -6.87 -1.10 -2.45
C GLU A 128 -7.15 -1.81 -1.14
N ILE A 129 -8.44 -2.14 -0.94
CA ILE A 129 -8.95 -2.85 0.24
C ILE A 129 -9.81 -4.00 -0.27
N GLU A 130 -9.35 -5.21 0.00
CA GLU A 130 -9.91 -6.43 -0.54
C GLU A 130 -11.16 -6.89 0.22
N MET A 131 -12.20 -7.21 -0.53
CA MET A 131 -13.42 -7.86 -0.05
C MET A 131 -14.26 -8.37 -1.24
N PRO A 132 -15.02 -9.45 -1.11
CA PRO A 132 -15.12 -10.35 0.05
C PRO A 132 -13.98 -11.38 0.11
N GLY A 133 -13.24 -11.59 -0.98
CA GLY A 133 -12.05 -12.44 -1.06
C GLY A 133 -10.79 -11.70 -0.63
N HIS A 134 -9.66 -12.40 -0.62
CA HIS A 134 -8.37 -11.88 -0.16
C HIS A 134 -8.46 -11.24 1.24
N ALA A 135 -9.24 -11.85 2.14
CA ALA A 135 -9.61 -11.29 3.42
C ALA A 135 -9.19 -12.15 4.62
N GLU A 136 -8.38 -13.21 4.41
CA GLU A 136 -8.04 -14.14 5.50
C GLU A 136 -7.31 -13.47 6.66
N ALA A 137 -6.53 -12.44 6.44
CA ALA A 137 -5.93 -11.68 7.53
C ALA A 137 -6.97 -10.99 8.41
N LEU A 138 -8.07 -10.47 7.84
CA LEU A 138 -9.19 -9.94 8.60
C LEU A 138 -9.95 -11.05 9.33
N LEU A 139 -10.22 -12.15 8.64
CA LEU A 139 -10.97 -13.29 9.18
C LEU A 139 -10.20 -14.03 10.28
N ALA A 140 -8.88 -13.97 10.28
CA ALA A 140 -8.07 -14.48 11.40
C ALA A 140 -8.32 -13.68 12.69
N ALA A 141 -8.54 -12.36 12.58
CA ALA A 141 -8.86 -11.50 13.72
C ALA A 141 -10.35 -11.55 14.11
N TYR A 142 -11.23 -11.65 13.11
CA TYR A 142 -12.70 -11.58 13.25
C TYR A 142 -13.37 -12.70 12.45
N PRO A 143 -13.30 -13.97 12.93
CA PRO A 143 -13.89 -15.11 12.26
C PRO A 143 -15.38 -14.97 11.99
N GLU A 144 -16.08 -14.21 12.85
CA GLU A 144 -17.52 -13.92 12.74
C GLU A 144 -17.91 -13.19 11.45
N PHE A 145 -16.96 -12.53 10.77
CA PHE A 145 -17.21 -11.92 9.46
C PHE A 145 -17.09 -12.90 8.29
N GLY A 146 -16.60 -14.11 8.54
CA GLY A 146 -16.46 -15.14 7.52
C GLY A 146 -17.71 -15.98 7.31
N CYS A 147 -17.81 -16.60 6.13
CA CYS A 147 -18.92 -17.51 5.81
C CYS A 147 -18.99 -18.75 6.72
N THR A 148 -17.85 -19.20 7.24
CA THR A 148 -17.76 -20.40 8.08
C THR A 148 -17.70 -20.11 9.57
N GLY A 149 -17.25 -18.92 9.97
CA GLY A 149 -16.95 -18.56 11.35
C GLY A 149 -15.79 -19.36 11.98
N ASN A 150 -15.05 -20.12 11.19
CA ASN A 150 -13.92 -20.91 11.67
C ASN A 150 -12.73 -20.01 12.02
N LYS A 151 -11.98 -20.40 13.06
CA LYS A 151 -10.69 -19.79 13.36
C LYS A 151 -9.67 -20.23 12.32
N ILE A 152 -9.00 -19.26 11.73
CA ILE A 152 -7.90 -19.43 10.78
C ILE A 152 -6.72 -18.60 11.23
N ASP A 153 -5.54 -18.89 10.69
CA ASP A 153 -4.34 -18.08 10.86
C ASP A 153 -4.17 -17.14 9.66
N VAL A 154 -3.42 -16.06 9.87
CA VAL A 154 -2.99 -15.18 8.76
C VAL A 154 -2.11 -15.97 7.81
N GLN A 155 -2.38 -15.88 6.51
CA GLN A 155 -1.70 -16.69 5.51
C GLN A 155 -0.19 -16.40 5.42
N ASN A 156 0.57 -17.49 5.26
CA ASN A 156 2.02 -17.46 5.07
C ASN A 156 2.42 -17.77 3.63
N ASN A 157 1.55 -18.43 2.89
CA ASN A 157 1.81 -18.96 1.56
C ASN A 157 1.27 -18.02 0.48
N TRP A 158 1.78 -18.24 -0.73
CA TRP A 158 1.20 -17.71 -1.95
C TRP A 158 0.06 -18.61 -2.40
N GLY A 159 -0.99 -18.02 -2.97
CA GLY A 159 -2.10 -18.78 -3.51
C GLY A 159 -3.41 -18.02 -3.53
N VAL A 160 -4.46 -18.72 -3.92
CA VAL A 160 -5.86 -18.29 -3.81
C VAL A 160 -6.49 -19.14 -2.72
N PHE A 161 -7.13 -18.50 -1.76
CA PHE A 161 -7.70 -19.13 -0.57
C PHE A 161 -9.23 -19.08 -0.60
N GLU A 162 -9.85 -20.05 0.07
CA GLU A 162 -11.31 -20.27 -0.03
C GLU A 162 -12.12 -19.48 1.03
N ASN A 163 -11.45 -18.97 2.07
CA ASN A 163 -12.15 -18.23 3.12
C ASN A 163 -12.47 -16.81 2.65
N VAL A 164 -13.76 -16.50 2.62
CA VAL A 164 -14.29 -15.21 2.17
C VAL A 164 -15.19 -14.61 3.22
N MET A 165 -15.32 -13.29 3.18
CA MET A 165 -16.27 -12.57 4.04
C MET A 165 -17.70 -12.91 3.66
N ASN A 166 -18.56 -12.97 4.68
CA ASN A 166 -19.99 -13.16 4.51
C ASN A 166 -20.66 -11.80 4.19
N PRO A 167 -21.24 -11.62 3.01
CA PRO A 167 -21.87 -10.35 2.65
C PRO A 167 -23.17 -10.05 3.42
N SER A 168 -23.62 -11.00 4.25
CA SER A 168 -24.83 -10.86 5.08
C SER A 168 -24.52 -10.63 6.56
N SER A 169 -23.26 -10.52 6.96
CA SER A 169 -22.83 -10.28 8.33
C SER A 169 -22.81 -8.80 8.68
#